data_e81e1da8cf73542fe197d81d4d7d3f7e
#
_entry.id   e81e1da8cf73542fe197d81d4d7d3f7e
#
_cell.length_a   1.000
_cell.length_b   1.000
_cell.length_c   1.000
_cell.angle_alpha   90.00
_cell.angle_beta   90.00
_cell.angle_gamma   90.00
#
_symmetry.space_group_name_H-M   'P 1'
#
loop_
_entity.id
_entity.type
_entity.pdbx_description
1 polymer ?
#
loop_
_entity_poly.entity_id
_entity_poly.type
_entity_poly.pdbx_seq_one_letter_code
_entity_poly.pdbx_strand_id
1 'polypeptide(L)'
;GKNARMLDVFRHDAETFAELTALLRAPSLYDEFLRHLARRGLPVPAACVERDFTQPYERHPDLVPVLRTIYERPREWWDAYDMCEKLVDVEESFQLWRFRHMKTVERIIGHKMGTGGSSGVAYLKRALDNAFFPELIDVRTVIGGT
;
A
#
# COMPACT_ATOMS: atom_id res chain seq x y z
N GLY A 1 2.39 17.17 5.09
CA GLY A 1 2.79 15.95 4.38
C GLY A 1 2.78 16.13 2.86
N LYS A 2 3.21 15.12 2.10
CA LYS A 2 3.27 15.16 0.62
C LYS A 2 1.91 15.45 -0.02
N ASN A 3 0.84 14.86 0.52
CA ASN A 3 -0.52 15.05 0.01
C ASN A 3 -1.01 16.50 0.15
N ALA A 4 -0.65 17.18 1.25
CA ALA A 4 -1.00 18.59 1.43
C ALA A 4 -0.32 19.48 0.38
N ARG A 5 0.96 19.22 0.05
CA ARG A 5 1.69 19.95 -1.00
C ARG A 5 1.10 19.71 -2.39
N MET A 6 0.66 18.48 -2.67
CA MET A 6 -0.01 18.17 -3.93
C MET A 6 -1.32 18.95 -4.06
N LEU A 7 -2.14 18.98 -3.02
CA LEU A 7 -3.37 19.76 -3.01
C LEU A 7 -3.12 21.27 -3.19
N ASP A 8 -2.05 21.80 -2.58
CA ASP A 8 -1.70 23.22 -2.71
C ASP A 8 -1.42 23.64 -4.15
N VAL A 9 -0.82 22.75 -4.96
CA VAL A 9 -0.54 23.00 -6.39
C VAL A 9 -1.83 23.22 -7.19
N PHE A 10 -2.92 22.54 -6.83
CA PHE A 10 -4.19 22.57 -7.55
C PHE A 10 -5.25 23.49 -6.91
N ARG A 11 -4.89 24.31 -5.92
CA ARG A 11 -5.82 25.23 -5.24
C ARG A 11 -6.54 26.20 -6.17
N HIS A 12 -5.92 26.53 -7.29
CA HIS A 12 -6.47 27.47 -8.29
C HIS A 12 -7.46 26.81 -9.25
N ASP A 13 -7.56 25.48 -9.25
CA ASP A 13 -8.51 24.68 -10.02
C ASP A 13 -9.46 23.98 -9.04
N ALA A 14 -10.64 24.57 -8.83
CA ALA A 14 -11.60 24.13 -7.83
C ALA A 14 -12.13 22.71 -8.10
N GLU A 15 -12.31 22.33 -9.38
CA GLU A 15 -12.79 21.01 -9.76
C GLU A 15 -11.75 19.94 -9.46
N THR A 16 -10.54 20.10 -9.98
CA THR A 16 -9.41 19.19 -9.72
C THR A 16 -9.08 19.10 -8.22
N PHE A 17 -9.14 20.22 -7.49
CA PHE A 17 -8.92 20.24 -6.05
C PHE A 17 -9.98 19.42 -5.29
N ALA A 18 -11.25 19.55 -5.67
CA ALA A 18 -12.34 18.78 -5.07
C ALA A 18 -12.21 17.29 -5.34
N GLU A 19 -11.90 16.89 -6.58
CA GLU A 19 -11.66 15.49 -6.96
C GLU A 19 -10.48 14.88 -6.19
N LEU A 20 -9.34 15.56 -6.16
CA LEU A 20 -8.15 15.10 -5.41
C LEU A 20 -8.44 14.98 -3.91
N THR A 21 -9.19 15.92 -3.35
CA THR A 21 -9.60 15.87 -1.94
C THR A 21 -10.50 14.67 -1.66
N ALA A 22 -11.45 14.37 -2.54
CA ALA A 22 -12.32 13.21 -2.44
C ALA A 22 -11.53 11.90 -2.51
N LEU A 23 -10.59 11.79 -3.47
CA LEU A 23 -9.71 10.62 -3.60
C LEU A 23 -8.84 10.40 -2.38
N LEU A 24 -8.29 11.46 -1.77
CA LEU A 24 -7.48 11.36 -0.57
C LEU A 24 -8.27 10.93 0.68
N ARG A 25 -9.58 11.14 0.68
CA ARG A 25 -10.49 10.71 1.77
C ARG A 25 -11.07 9.32 1.53
N ALA A 26 -10.95 8.80 0.32
CA ALA A 26 -11.44 7.46 0.00
C ALA A 26 -10.54 6.37 0.61
N PRO A 27 -11.12 5.24 1.01
CA PRO A 27 -10.34 4.09 1.42
C PRO A 27 -9.46 3.59 0.27
N SER A 28 -8.26 3.12 0.58
CA SER A 28 -7.39 2.46 -0.40
C SER A 28 -7.92 1.07 -0.75
N LEU A 29 -7.35 0.44 -1.78
CA LEU A 29 -7.63 -0.96 -2.12
C LEU A 29 -7.41 -1.89 -0.91
N TYR A 30 -6.35 -1.64 -0.13
CA TYR A 30 -6.07 -2.45 1.07
C TYR A 30 -7.08 -2.21 2.18
N ASP A 31 -7.51 -0.97 2.39
CA ASP A 31 -8.58 -0.66 3.35
C ASP A 31 -9.87 -1.39 2.99
N GLU A 32 -10.27 -1.38 1.71
CA GLU A 32 -11.46 -2.09 1.25
C GLU A 32 -11.34 -3.61 1.42
N PHE A 33 -10.15 -4.17 1.17
CA PHE A 33 -9.88 -5.58 1.42
C PHE A 33 -10.05 -5.93 2.90
N LEU A 34 -9.46 -5.15 3.83
CA LEU A 34 -9.58 -5.38 5.26
C LEU A 34 -11.02 -5.24 5.76
N ARG A 35 -11.76 -4.26 5.23
CA ARG A 35 -13.19 -4.10 5.51
C ARG A 35 -14.00 -5.28 4.99
N HIS A 36 -13.64 -5.84 3.83
CA HIS A 36 -14.25 -7.05 3.31
C HIS A 36 -14.01 -8.24 4.25
N LEU A 37 -12.79 -8.46 4.72
CA LEU A 37 -12.47 -9.52 5.68
C LEU A 37 -13.27 -9.38 6.98
N ALA A 38 -13.42 -8.14 7.50
CA ALA A 38 -14.24 -7.87 8.69
C ALA A 38 -15.71 -8.21 8.46
N ARG A 39 -16.27 -7.84 7.29
CA ARG A 39 -17.66 -8.21 6.92
C ARG A 39 -17.86 -9.72 6.79
N ARG A 40 -16.81 -10.46 6.43
CA ARG A 40 -16.80 -11.93 6.37
C ARG A 40 -16.69 -12.58 7.77
N GLY A 41 -16.54 -11.80 8.82
CA GLY A 41 -16.49 -12.29 10.20
C GLY A 41 -15.08 -12.62 10.72
N LEU A 42 -14.02 -12.27 9.97
CA LEU A 42 -12.65 -12.36 10.48
C LEU A 42 -12.39 -11.25 11.51
N PRO A 43 -11.64 -11.51 12.58
CA PRO A 43 -11.40 -10.56 13.67
C PRO A 43 -10.34 -9.50 13.26
N VAL A 44 -10.64 -8.72 12.22
CA VAL A 44 -9.78 -7.62 11.78
C VAL A 44 -9.77 -6.53 12.85
N PRO A 45 -8.59 -6.03 13.28
CA PRO A 45 -8.52 -4.97 14.28
C PRO A 45 -9.28 -3.71 13.85
N ALA A 46 -10.06 -3.12 14.77
CA ALA A 46 -10.84 -1.91 14.48
C ALA A 46 -9.97 -0.76 13.94
N ALA A 47 -8.76 -0.62 14.46
CA ALA A 47 -7.78 0.37 13.97
C ALA A 47 -7.42 0.22 12.48
N CYS A 48 -7.62 -0.96 11.88
CA CYS A 48 -7.37 -1.19 10.45
C CYS A 48 -8.56 -0.77 9.57
N VAL A 49 -9.78 -0.75 10.10
CA VAL A 49 -11.02 -0.51 9.33
C VAL A 49 -11.69 0.82 9.64
N GLU A 50 -11.45 1.37 10.84
CA GLU A 50 -12.04 2.62 11.35
C GLU A 50 -10.96 3.70 11.50
N ARG A 51 -10.12 3.87 10.49
CA ARG A 51 -9.03 4.85 10.50
C ARG A 51 -9.34 6.09 9.64
N ASP A 52 -8.57 7.14 9.84
CA ASP A 52 -8.55 8.29 8.93
C ASP A 52 -7.80 7.93 7.64
N PHE A 53 -8.52 7.75 6.53
CA PHE A 53 -7.93 7.38 5.23
C PHE A 53 -7.06 8.48 4.62
N THR A 54 -7.10 9.72 5.12
CA THR A 54 -6.20 10.79 4.68
C THR A 54 -4.78 10.59 5.21
N GLN A 55 -4.61 9.75 6.25
CA GLN A 55 -3.33 9.41 6.83
C GLN A 55 -2.73 8.16 6.16
N PRO A 56 -1.41 8.04 6.08
CA PRO A 56 -0.77 6.82 5.61
C PRO A 56 -1.25 5.60 6.40
N TYR A 57 -1.34 4.45 5.70
CA TYR A 57 -1.59 3.19 6.39
C TYR A 57 -0.41 2.84 7.30
N GLU A 58 -0.70 2.46 8.52
CA GLU A 58 0.29 1.97 9.47
C GLU A 58 0.16 0.46 9.63
N ARG A 59 1.30 -0.25 9.59
CA ARG A 59 1.38 -1.69 9.80
C ARG A 59 0.80 -2.06 11.16
N HIS A 60 -0.06 -3.07 11.19
CA HIS A 60 -0.72 -3.54 12.40
C HIS A 60 -0.38 -5.02 12.69
N PRO A 61 0.44 -5.31 13.73
CA PRO A 61 0.89 -6.67 14.01
C PRO A 61 -0.25 -7.68 14.23
N ASP A 62 -1.36 -7.24 14.86
CA ASP A 62 -2.50 -8.11 15.16
C ASP A 62 -3.29 -8.52 13.91
N LEU A 63 -3.00 -7.94 12.74
CA LEU A 63 -3.58 -8.38 11.48
C LEU A 63 -2.91 -9.67 10.98
N VAL A 64 -1.66 -9.92 11.33
CA VAL A 64 -0.92 -11.11 10.88
C VAL A 64 -1.62 -12.42 11.27
N PRO A 65 -2.11 -12.63 12.52
CA PRO A 65 -2.88 -13.82 12.87
C PRO A 65 -4.17 -14.00 12.06
N VAL A 66 -4.83 -12.91 11.69
CA VAL A 66 -6.04 -12.93 10.84
C VAL A 66 -5.72 -13.47 9.46
N LEU A 67 -4.68 -12.94 8.83
CA LEU A 67 -4.20 -13.40 7.52
C LEU A 67 -3.68 -14.83 7.58
N ARG A 68 -3.01 -15.21 8.66
CA ARG A 68 -2.56 -16.58 8.89
C ARG A 68 -3.73 -17.57 8.87
N THR A 69 -4.87 -17.23 9.48
CA THR A 69 -6.08 -18.07 9.44
C THR A 69 -6.54 -18.36 8.02
N ILE A 70 -6.48 -17.37 7.12
CA ILE A 70 -6.83 -17.53 5.71
C ILE A 70 -5.89 -18.51 5.03
N TYR A 71 -4.57 -18.35 5.23
CA TYR A 71 -3.55 -19.20 4.61
C TYR A 71 -3.51 -20.64 5.15
N GLU A 72 -3.85 -20.84 6.42
CA GLU A 72 -3.91 -22.17 7.05
C GLU A 72 -5.22 -22.91 6.73
N ARG A 73 -6.27 -22.19 6.35
CA ARG A 73 -7.59 -22.74 6.03
C ARG A 73 -8.10 -22.31 4.65
N PRO A 74 -7.35 -22.57 3.56
CA PRO A 74 -7.71 -22.04 2.25
C PRO A 74 -9.02 -22.60 1.70
N ARG A 75 -9.46 -23.80 2.15
CA ARG A 75 -10.75 -24.37 1.73
C ARG A 75 -11.93 -23.63 2.33
N GLU A 76 -11.79 -23.12 3.55
CA GLU A 76 -12.83 -22.36 4.26
C GLU A 76 -12.88 -20.91 3.78
N TRP A 77 -11.71 -20.33 3.45
CA TRP A 77 -11.51 -18.93 3.11
C TRP A 77 -11.00 -18.73 1.68
N TRP A 78 -11.46 -19.54 0.73
CA TRP A 78 -10.91 -19.58 -0.62
C TRP A 78 -10.93 -18.22 -1.33
N ASP A 79 -12.04 -17.47 -1.23
CA ASP A 79 -12.17 -16.14 -1.81
C ASP A 79 -11.19 -15.13 -1.17
N ALA A 80 -11.04 -15.16 0.13
CA ALA A 80 -10.07 -14.31 0.84
C ALA A 80 -8.63 -14.71 0.51
N TYR A 81 -8.35 -16.01 0.40
CA TYR A 81 -7.05 -16.51 -0.04
C TYR A 81 -6.69 -16.03 -1.44
N ASP A 82 -7.61 -16.17 -2.40
CA ASP A 82 -7.42 -15.71 -3.79
C ASP A 82 -7.18 -14.18 -3.84
N MET A 83 -7.91 -13.42 -3.03
CA MET A 83 -7.69 -11.98 -2.89
C MET A 83 -6.31 -11.64 -2.32
N CYS A 84 -5.85 -12.36 -1.28
CA CYS A 84 -4.51 -12.19 -0.73
C CYS A 84 -3.44 -12.40 -1.80
N GLU A 85 -3.53 -13.49 -2.57
CA GLU A 85 -2.57 -13.81 -3.62
C GLU A 85 -2.57 -12.75 -4.73
N LYS A 86 -3.74 -12.27 -5.14
CA LYS A 86 -3.85 -11.17 -6.12
C LYS A 86 -3.27 -9.86 -5.63
N LEU A 87 -3.41 -9.55 -4.35
CA LEU A 87 -2.77 -8.36 -3.76
C LEU A 87 -1.25 -8.51 -3.72
N VAL A 88 -0.73 -9.71 -3.44
CA VAL A 88 0.71 -10.00 -3.52
C VAL A 88 1.22 -9.82 -4.96
N ASP A 89 0.50 -10.31 -5.96
CA ASP A 89 0.86 -10.11 -7.38
C ASP A 89 0.88 -8.63 -7.76
N VAL A 90 -0.05 -7.84 -7.25
CA VAL A 90 -0.07 -6.37 -7.44
C VAL A 90 1.15 -5.74 -6.78
N GLU A 91 1.48 -6.10 -5.54
CA GLU A 91 2.68 -5.62 -4.83
C GLU A 91 3.94 -5.90 -5.64
N GLU A 92 4.14 -7.14 -6.09
CA GLU A 92 5.30 -7.56 -6.88
C GLU A 92 5.39 -6.79 -8.21
N SER A 93 4.26 -6.61 -8.90
CA SER A 93 4.20 -5.85 -10.15
C SER A 93 4.63 -4.39 -9.95
N PHE A 94 4.17 -3.74 -8.87
CA PHE A 94 4.58 -2.38 -8.53
C PHE A 94 6.05 -2.28 -8.09
N GLN A 95 6.56 -3.27 -7.34
CA GLN A 95 7.97 -3.33 -6.97
C GLN A 95 8.86 -3.43 -8.20
N LEU A 96 8.50 -4.30 -9.14
CA LEU A 96 9.23 -4.44 -10.40
C LEU A 96 9.18 -3.16 -11.23
N TRP A 97 8.01 -2.51 -11.32
CA TRP A 97 7.85 -1.23 -12.01
C TRP A 97 8.72 -0.14 -11.37
N ARG A 98 8.70 0.01 -10.05
CA ARG A 98 9.52 0.98 -9.31
C ARG A 98 11.00 0.76 -9.56
N PHE A 99 11.45 -0.50 -9.53
CA PHE A 99 12.84 -0.85 -9.81
C PHE A 99 13.25 -0.46 -11.23
N ARG A 100 12.47 -0.83 -12.23
CA ARG A 100 12.72 -0.49 -13.63
C ARG A 100 12.71 1.02 -13.86
N HIS A 101 11.75 1.72 -13.26
CA HIS A 101 11.67 3.17 -13.32
C HIS A 101 12.92 3.83 -12.72
N MET A 102 13.35 3.39 -11.56
CA MET A 102 14.57 3.87 -10.91
C MET A 102 15.80 3.67 -11.84
N LYS A 103 15.93 2.49 -12.44
CA LYS A 103 17.04 2.21 -13.37
C LYS A 103 16.99 3.06 -14.62
N THR A 104 15.80 3.34 -15.13
CA THR A 104 15.62 4.26 -16.27
C THR A 104 16.05 5.68 -15.90
N VAL A 105 15.61 6.18 -14.75
CA VAL A 105 16.00 7.52 -14.26
C VAL A 105 17.51 7.59 -14.03
N GLU A 106 18.11 6.58 -13.39
CA GLU A 106 19.57 6.49 -13.18
C GLU A 106 20.33 6.56 -14.50
N ARG A 107 19.84 5.88 -15.54
CA ARG A 107 20.46 5.88 -16.88
C ARG A 107 20.36 7.24 -17.59
N ILE A 108 19.23 7.95 -17.42
CA ILE A 108 18.97 9.22 -18.14
C ILE A 108 19.65 10.41 -17.47
N ILE A 109 19.49 10.55 -16.15
CA ILE A 109 19.97 11.73 -15.41
C ILE A 109 21.13 11.44 -14.47
N GLY A 110 21.53 10.18 -14.29
CA GLY A 110 22.55 9.79 -13.33
C GLY A 110 22.17 10.18 -11.90
N HIS A 111 23.13 10.63 -11.12
CA HIS A 111 22.94 11.07 -9.74
C HIS A 111 22.72 12.59 -9.59
N LYS A 112 22.33 13.26 -10.67
CA LYS A 112 22.06 14.71 -10.63
C LYS A 112 20.93 15.03 -9.67
N MET A 113 21.01 16.20 -9.04
CA MET A 113 19.95 16.73 -8.18
C MET A 113 18.70 17.01 -9.03
N GLY A 114 17.57 16.47 -8.63
CA GLY A 114 16.28 16.81 -9.23
C GLY A 114 15.81 18.21 -8.84
N THR A 115 14.83 18.72 -9.55
CA THR A 115 14.23 20.05 -9.32
C THR A 115 13.65 20.24 -7.92
N GLY A 116 13.44 19.15 -7.17
CA GLY A 116 12.94 19.16 -5.78
C GLY A 116 14.03 19.17 -4.69
N GLY A 117 15.31 19.43 -5.05
CA GLY A 117 16.40 19.55 -4.07
C GLY A 117 16.95 18.23 -3.51
N SER A 118 16.47 17.08 -3.98
CA SER A 118 17.01 15.75 -3.65
C SER A 118 17.48 15.02 -4.90
N SER A 119 18.44 14.09 -4.76
CA SER A 119 18.75 13.16 -5.83
C SER A 119 17.52 12.30 -6.12
N GLY A 120 16.96 12.41 -7.35
CA GLY A 120 15.80 11.64 -7.77
C GLY A 120 16.00 10.13 -7.59
N VAL A 121 17.20 9.63 -7.90
CA VAL A 121 17.58 8.22 -7.73
C VAL A 121 17.57 7.81 -6.26
N ALA A 122 18.12 8.62 -5.35
CA ALA A 122 18.11 8.33 -3.91
C ALA A 122 16.67 8.29 -3.34
N TYR A 123 15.79 9.15 -3.82
CA TYR A 123 14.37 9.11 -3.46
C TYR A 123 13.71 7.81 -3.95
N LEU A 124 13.92 7.43 -5.21
CA LEU A 124 13.36 6.21 -5.80
C LEU A 124 13.89 4.95 -5.11
N LYS A 125 15.17 4.90 -4.72
CA LYS A 125 15.72 3.80 -3.92
C LYS A 125 14.98 3.61 -2.60
N ARG A 126 14.72 4.70 -1.87
CA ARG A 126 13.93 4.63 -0.62
C ARG A 126 12.49 4.20 -0.86
N ALA A 127 11.93 4.53 -2.03
CA ALA A 127 10.57 4.13 -2.38
C ALA A 127 10.45 2.63 -2.68
N LEU A 128 11.54 1.93 -3.01
CA LEU A 128 11.55 0.48 -3.22
C LEU A 128 11.23 -0.29 -1.92
N ASP A 129 11.59 0.25 -0.76
CA ASP A 129 11.36 -0.41 0.53
C ASP A 129 9.92 -0.26 1.06
N ASN A 130 9.09 0.55 0.37
CA ASN A 130 7.70 0.76 0.78
C ASN A 130 6.79 -0.34 0.25
N ALA A 131 6.22 -1.14 1.13
CA ALA A 131 5.17 -2.09 0.81
C ALA A 131 3.78 -1.42 0.86
N PHE A 132 2.90 -1.80 -0.07
CA PHE A 132 1.48 -1.41 -0.02
C PHE A 132 0.68 -2.27 0.95
N PHE A 133 1.07 -3.56 1.07
CA PHE A 133 0.36 -4.58 1.83
C PHE A 133 1.31 -5.29 2.80
N PRO A 134 1.84 -4.57 3.81
CA PRO A 134 2.98 -5.05 4.59
C PRO A 134 2.70 -6.35 5.35
N GLU A 135 1.49 -6.53 5.90
CA GLU A 135 1.16 -7.73 6.67
C GLU A 135 1.00 -8.98 5.79
N LEU A 136 0.67 -8.82 4.49
CA LEU A 136 0.66 -9.93 3.53
C LEU A 136 2.07 -10.48 3.29
N ILE A 137 3.09 -9.67 3.44
CA ILE A 137 4.47 -10.12 3.41
C ILE A 137 4.88 -10.72 4.76
N ASP A 138 4.50 -10.05 5.87
CA ASP A 138 4.83 -10.52 7.23
C ASP A 138 4.27 -11.91 7.52
N VAL A 139 3.03 -12.20 7.09
CA VAL A 139 2.39 -13.49 7.30
C VAL A 139 3.17 -14.65 6.68
N ARG A 140 3.92 -14.42 5.60
CA ARG A 140 4.77 -15.44 4.95
C ARG A 140 5.83 -16.00 5.91
N THR A 141 6.28 -15.20 6.87
CA THR A 141 7.26 -15.61 7.85
C THR A 141 6.70 -16.60 8.87
N VAL A 142 5.39 -16.56 9.12
CA VAL A 142 4.73 -17.38 10.14
C VAL A 142 3.90 -18.55 9.58
N ILE A 143 3.67 -18.59 8.25
CA ILE A 143 3.01 -19.72 7.59
C ILE A 143 3.98 -20.89 7.53
N GLY A 144 3.53 -22.08 7.97
CA GLY A 144 4.33 -23.31 7.94
C GLY A 144 5.46 -23.37 8.96
N GLY A 145 5.57 -22.42 9.88
CA GLY A 145 6.43 -22.50 11.04
C GLY A 145 5.82 -23.46 12.07
N THR A 146 6.45 -24.60 12.24
CA THR A 146 6.22 -25.51 13.38
C THR A 146 6.79 -24.89 14.66
#